data_cd9647e15434e90b8cbc0db7b9f3dbc7
#
_entry.id   cd9647e15434e90b8cbc0db7b9f3dbc7
#
_cell.length_a   1.000
_cell.length_b   1.000
_cell.length_c   1.000
_cell.angle_alpha   90.00
_cell.angle_beta   90.00
_cell.angle_gamma   90.00
#
_symmetry.space_group_name_H-M   'P 1'
#
loop_
_entity.id
_entity.type
_entity.pdbx_description
1 polymer ?
#
loop_
_entity_poly.entity_id
_entity_poly.type
_entity_poly.pdbx_seq_one_letter_code
_entity_poly.pdbx_strand_id
1 'polypeptide(L)'
;MMNNLENIKEIIDQSPSSSGIYKMLNEKEEIMYVGKAKNLQNRLKSYLNTNNLSNRIRRMVSRISNIEVIITETEKEALLLEANLIKKL
;
A
#
# COMPACT_ATOMS: atom_id res chain seq x y z
N MET A 1 -16.82 -6.01 15.44
CA MET A 1 -16.28 -6.04 14.06
C MET A 1 -15.40 -4.82 13.84
N MET A 2 -14.15 -5.03 13.40
CA MET A 2 -13.25 -3.91 13.13
C MET A 2 -13.73 -3.14 11.90
N ASN A 3 -13.65 -1.80 11.94
CA ASN A 3 -13.91 -1.02 10.75
C ASN A 3 -12.72 -1.10 9.80
N ASN A 4 -12.86 -0.60 8.57
CA ASN A 4 -11.79 -0.68 7.56
C ASN A 4 -10.52 0.02 8.02
N LEU A 5 -10.64 1.15 8.71
CA LEU A 5 -9.48 1.89 9.17
C LEU A 5 -8.67 1.10 10.20
N GLU A 6 -9.33 0.48 11.17
CA GLU A 6 -8.66 -0.33 12.17
C GLU A 6 -7.96 -1.53 11.56
N ASN A 7 -8.60 -2.18 10.60
CA ASN A 7 -8.03 -3.30 9.87
C ASN A 7 -6.78 -2.87 9.10
N ILE A 8 -6.86 -1.74 8.42
CA ILE A 8 -5.73 -1.20 7.65
C ILE A 8 -4.56 -0.84 8.57
N LYS A 9 -4.83 -0.22 9.72
CA LYS A 9 -3.80 0.09 10.70
C LYS A 9 -3.07 -1.16 11.17
N GLU A 10 -3.81 -2.22 11.44
CA GLU A 10 -3.23 -3.49 11.89
C GLU A 10 -2.33 -4.09 10.81
N ILE A 11 -2.79 -4.09 9.56
CA ILE A 11 -1.98 -4.57 8.44
C ILE A 11 -0.69 -3.77 8.32
N ILE A 12 -0.77 -2.45 8.43
CA ILE A 12 0.39 -1.57 8.32
C ILE A 12 1.37 -1.82 9.46
N ASP A 13 0.88 -1.98 10.68
CA ASP A 13 1.73 -2.23 11.85
C ASP A 13 2.48 -3.56 11.74
N GLN A 14 1.91 -4.53 11.05
CA GLN A 14 2.53 -5.83 10.81
C GLN A 14 3.39 -5.87 9.56
N SER A 15 3.39 -4.79 8.77
CA SER A 15 4.18 -4.74 7.54
C SER A 15 5.67 -4.64 7.82
N PRO A 16 6.51 -5.29 7.00
CA PRO A 16 7.95 -5.24 7.21
C PRO A 16 8.55 -3.88 6.88
N SER A 17 9.67 -3.58 7.50
CA SER A 17 10.45 -2.36 7.20
C SER A 17 11.45 -2.58 6.07
N SER A 18 11.18 -3.54 5.20
CA SER A 18 12.01 -3.89 4.06
C SER A 18 11.58 -3.11 2.81
N SER A 19 12.43 -3.11 1.79
CA SER A 19 12.03 -2.57 0.49
C SER A 19 11.07 -3.53 -0.20
N GLY A 20 10.23 -2.99 -1.07
CA GLY A 20 9.27 -3.81 -1.79
C GLY A 20 8.20 -2.99 -2.48
N ILE A 21 7.16 -3.68 -2.88
CA ILE A 21 5.97 -3.06 -3.45
C ILE A 21 4.76 -3.36 -2.57
N TYR A 22 3.75 -2.51 -2.68
CA TYR A 22 2.49 -2.71 -1.99
C TYR A 22 1.34 -2.52 -2.98
N LYS A 23 0.27 -3.29 -2.77
CA LYS A 23 -0.96 -3.20 -3.55
C LYS A 23 -2.10 -2.87 -2.59
N MET A 24 -2.87 -1.87 -2.94
CA MET A 24 -4.05 -1.47 -2.16
C MET A 24 -5.29 -1.98 -2.88
N LEU A 25 -6.11 -2.74 -2.17
CA LEU A 25 -7.27 -3.43 -2.74
C LEU A 25 -8.56 -2.94 -2.09
N ASN A 26 -9.64 -2.92 -2.89
CA ASN A 26 -10.96 -2.58 -2.40
C ASN A 26 -11.70 -3.83 -1.87
N GLU A 27 -12.95 -3.69 -1.49
CA GLU A 27 -13.77 -4.79 -0.97
C GLU A 27 -13.94 -5.94 -1.95
N LYS A 28 -13.84 -5.66 -3.23
CA LYS A 28 -13.97 -6.67 -4.29
C LYS A 28 -12.64 -7.31 -4.65
N GLU A 29 -11.59 -7.01 -3.88
CA GLU A 29 -10.22 -7.47 -4.11
C GLU A 29 -9.63 -6.96 -5.42
N GLU A 30 -10.16 -5.85 -5.93
CA GLU A 30 -9.61 -5.18 -7.10
C GLU A 30 -8.46 -4.27 -6.67
N ILE A 31 -7.39 -4.24 -7.46
CA ILE A 31 -6.24 -3.40 -7.18
C ILE A 31 -6.58 -1.95 -7.51
N MET A 32 -6.51 -1.09 -6.50
CA MET A 32 -6.76 0.34 -6.66
C MET A 32 -5.47 1.12 -6.87
N TYR A 33 -4.36 0.63 -6.34
CA TYR A 33 -3.10 1.33 -6.38
C TYR A 33 -1.93 0.36 -6.18
N VAL A 34 -0.84 0.61 -6.90
CA VAL A 34 0.42 -0.12 -6.73
C VAL A 34 1.52 0.91 -6.51
N GLY A 35 2.30 0.72 -5.46
CA GLY A 35 3.40 1.61 -5.14
C GLY A 35 4.66 0.85 -4.76
N LYS A 36 5.76 1.57 -4.67
CA LYS A 36 7.05 1.03 -4.25
C LYS A 36 7.54 1.78 -3.03
N ALA A 37 8.39 1.14 -2.24
CA ALA A 37 8.97 1.78 -1.06
C ALA A 37 10.32 1.16 -0.72
N LYS A 38 11.22 1.99 -0.19
CA LYS A 38 12.46 1.51 0.42
C LYS A 38 12.17 0.85 1.78
N ASN A 39 11.18 1.37 2.47
CA ASN A 39 10.71 0.89 3.76
C ASN A 39 9.19 0.82 3.68
N LEU A 40 8.66 -0.37 3.49
CA LEU A 40 7.23 -0.58 3.31
C LEU A 40 6.42 -0.04 4.48
N GLN A 41 6.83 -0.36 5.71
CA GLN A 41 6.10 0.07 6.89
C GLN A 41 6.00 1.60 6.99
N ASN A 42 7.14 2.29 6.81
CA ASN A 42 7.14 3.76 6.86
C ASN A 42 6.28 4.37 5.76
N ARG A 43 6.37 3.82 4.56
CA ARG A 43 5.58 4.32 3.44
C ARG A 43 4.10 4.15 3.68
N LEU A 44 3.69 2.97 4.15
CA LEU A 44 2.29 2.68 4.43
C LEU A 44 1.77 3.52 5.60
N LYS A 45 2.58 3.75 6.63
CA LYS A 45 2.20 4.64 7.73
C LYS A 45 1.92 6.06 7.27
N SER A 46 2.58 6.51 6.21
CA SER A 46 2.36 7.87 5.68
C SER A 46 0.92 8.07 5.20
N TYR A 47 0.24 7.01 4.78
CA TYR A 47 -1.16 7.08 4.35
C TYR A 47 -2.14 7.22 5.52
N LEU A 48 -1.69 6.98 6.75
CA LEU A 48 -2.51 7.18 7.94
C LEU A 48 -2.56 8.63 8.37
N ASN A 49 -1.60 9.45 7.92
CA ASN A 49 -1.56 10.87 8.22
C ASN A 49 -2.34 11.64 7.13
N THR A 50 -3.65 11.67 7.29
CA THR A 50 -4.57 12.23 6.29
C THR A 50 -4.38 13.73 6.06
N ASN A 51 -3.75 14.44 6.99
CA ASN A 51 -3.54 15.88 6.85
C ASN A 51 -2.58 16.23 5.73
N ASN A 52 -1.69 15.32 5.38
CA ASN A 52 -0.66 15.52 4.35
C ASN A 52 -1.04 14.91 3.01
N LEU A 53 -2.23 14.33 2.90
CA LEU A 53 -2.66 13.67 1.68
C LEU A 53 -3.51 14.59 0.82
N SER A 54 -3.36 14.47 -0.50
CA SER A 54 -4.27 15.13 -1.43
C SER A 54 -5.68 14.55 -1.28
N ASN A 55 -6.69 15.29 -1.72
CA ASN A 55 -8.06 14.82 -1.65
C ASN A 55 -8.26 13.52 -2.43
N ARG A 56 -7.56 13.38 -3.56
CA ARG A 56 -7.62 12.18 -4.39
C ARG A 56 -7.10 10.95 -3.62
N ILE A 57 -5.94 11.09 -2.99
CA ILE A 57 -5.34 9.99 -2.21
C ILE A 57 -6.19 9.67 -0.99
N ARG A 58 -6.72 10.70 -0.33
CA ARG A 58 -7.58 10.52 0.83
C ARG A 58 -8.84 9.71 0.50
N ARG A 59 -9.45 9.98 -0.65
CA ARG A 59 -10.60 9.20 -1.13
C ARG A 59 -10.24 7.77 -1.41
N MET A 60 -9.07 7.54 -2.02
CA MET A 60 -8.60 6.20 -2.30
C MET A 60 -8.40 5.43 -1.00
N VAL A 61 -7.71 6.03 -0.02
CA VAL A 61 -7.44 5.38 1.26
C VAL A 61 -8.73 5.00 1.98
N SER A 62 -9.78 5.82 1.86
CA SER A 62 -11.05 5.52 2.51
C SER A 62 -11.74 4.28 1.94
N ARG A 63 -11.36 3.84 0.75
CA ARG A 63 -11.96 2.67 0.07
C ARG A 63 -11.12 1.42 0.18
N ILE A 64 -9.95 1.50 0.80
CA ILE A 64 -9.06 0.35 0.93
C ILE A 64 -9.65 -0.63 1.95
N SER A 65 -9.72 -1.89 1.55
CA SER A 65 -10.12 -3.00 2.43
C SER A 65 -8.95 -3.88 2.81
N ASN A 66 -7.91 -3.93 1.97
CA ASN A 66 -6.75 -4.78 2.22
C ASN A 66 -5.51 -4.20 1.56
N ILE A 67 -4.35 -4.57 2.09
CA ILE A 67 -3.05 -4.20 1.53
C ILE A 67 -2.22 -5.48 1.44
N GLU A 68 -1.66 -5.72 0.25
CA GLU A 68 -0.73 -6.82 0.03
C GLU A 68 0.65 -6.25 -0.23
N VAL A 69 1.68 -6.89 0.30
CA VAL A 69 3.06 -6.45 0.09
C VAL A 69 3.89 -7.57 -0.51
N ILE A 70 4.86 -7.19 -1.34
CA ILE A 70 5.85 -8.11 -1.90
C ILE A 70 7.21 -7.54 -1.54
N ILE A 71 7.98 -8.29 -0.76
CA ILE A 71 9.31 -7.87 -0.33
C ILE A 71 10.28 -8.09 -1.49
N THR A 72 11.14 -7.12 -1.74
CA THR A 72 12.20 -7.22 -2.75
C THR A 72 13.55 -7.05 -2.06
N GLU A 73 14.61 -7.59 -2.68
CA GLU A 73 15.96 -7.48 -2.11
C GLU A 73 16.53 -6.07 -2.25
N THR A 74 16.13 -5.37 -3.31
CA THR A 74 16.66 -4.04 -3.61
C THR A 74 15.55 -3.13 -4.09
N GLU A 75 15.79 -1.81 -4.00
CA GLU A 75 14.91 -0.80 -4.52
C GLU A 75 14.73 -0.92 -6.04
N LYS A 76 15.80 -1.29 -6.74
CA LYS A 76 15.77 -1.50 -8.19
C LYS A 76 14.81 -2.62 -8.56
N GLU A 77 14.85 -3.73 -7.81
CA GLU A 77 13.93 -4.86 -8.01
C GLU A 77 12.48 -4.42 -7.78
N ALA A 78 12.24 -3.63 -6.74
CA ALA A 78 10.90 -3.09 -6.47
C ALA A 78 10.40 -2.24 -7.63
N LEU A 79 11.26 -1.41 -8.21
CA LEU A 79 10.90 -0.57 -9.33
C LEU A 79 10.50 -1.38 -10.56
N LEU A 80 11.27 -2.42 -10.87
CA LEU A 80 10.97 -3.30 -12.00
C LEU A 80 9.66 -4.06 -11.79
N LEU A 81 9.44 -4.56 -10.58
CA LEU A 81 8.24 -5.30 -10.26
C LEU A 81 7.00 -4.41 -10.31
N GLU A 82 7.11 -3.18 -9.78
CA GLU A 82 6.03 -2.20 -9.86
C GLU A 82 5.64 -1.92 -11.31
N ALA A 83 6.62 -1.67 -12.16
CA ALA A 83 6.37 -1.39 -13.58
C ALA A 83 5.68 -2.56 -14.27
N ASN A 84 6.10 -3.78 -13.99
CA ASN A 84 5.48 -4.97 -14.57
C ASN A 84 4.04 -5.16 -14.12
N LEU A 85 3.74 -4.89 -12.85
CA LEU A 85 2.39 -5.01 -12.32
C LEU A 85 1.47 -3.95 -12.90
N ILE A 86 1.96 -2.72 -13.03
CA ILE A 86 1.16 -1.63 -13.60
C ILE A 86 0.79 -1.92 -15.05
N LYS A 87 1.71 -2.52 -15.81
CA LYS A 87 1.44 -2.89 -17.21
C LYS A 87 0.32 -3.90 -17.35
N LYS A 88 0.11 -4.75 -16.35
CA LYS A 88 -0.92 -5.79 -16.39
C LYS A 88 -2.29 -5.28 -15.95
N LEU A 89 -2.32 -4.12 -15.37
CA LEU A 89 -3.56 -3.50 -14.92
C LEU A 89 -4.12 -2.59 -16.02
#